data_9719a0d1d6d3bf28439d1460780ba2d4
#
_entry.id   9719a0d1d6d3bf28439d1460780ba2d4
#
_cell.length_a   1.000
_cell.length_b   1.000
_cell.length_c   1.000
_cell.angle_alpha   90.00
_cell.angle_beta   90.00
_cell.angle_gamma   90.00
#
_symmetry.space_group_name_H-M   'P 1'
#
loop_
_entity.id
_entity.type
_entity.pdbx_description
1 polymer ?
#
loop_
_entity_poly.entity_id
_entity_poly.type
_entity_poly.pdbx_seq_one_letter_code
_entity_poly.pdbx_strand_id
1 'polypeptide(L)'
;MLNYLLVPLAFQQAKAIELHTALKVKAFCGEMGVDFWSKDDEWAKHFEENHVLVMTHQIYLDLLLHAKIELNRANLLVFDECHHANKKHPFKKIMDCFPKKDYPKEDYPRILGLTASVVGKKVKPHQIPSEVKALESTMRCKCETASDPNVVEKYGAKPKENIKRYFSSEHSDGVANYLEAEFRSILNPLQEFLTNVQVKDKLGGPEGVTAKLLSVLKGNIRECATALDEIGVWAAYEVSMMLVSDLGKYTVYTV
;
A
#
# COMPACT_ATOMS: atom_id res chain seq x y z
N MET A 1 1.24 -2.36 -7.00
CA MET A 1 2.26 -1.37 -6.57
C MET A 1 1.98 -0.75 -5.21
N LEU A 2 0.80 -0.21 -4.90
CA LEU A 2 0.53 0.37 -3.57
C LEU A 2 0.67 -0.62 -2.39
N ASN A 3 0.37 -1.90 -2.59
CA ASN A 3 0.41 -2.89 -1.50
C ASN A 3 1.84 -3.19 -1.00
N TYR A 4 2.86 -3.13 -1.84
CA TYR A 4 4.25 -3.38 -1.43
C TYR A 4 4.86 -2.26 -0.57
N LEU A 5 4.39 -1.02 -0.73
CA LEU A 5 4.81 0.12 0.10
C LEU A 5 4.13 0.14 1.47
N LEU A 6 2.95 -0.48 1.61
CA LEU A 6 2.17 -0.46 2.85
C LEU A 6 2.68 -1.47 3.90
N VAL A 7 3.37 -2.52 3.49
CA VAL A 7 3.87 -3.56 4.40
C VAL A 7 4.98 -3.03 5.31
N PRO A 8 6.07 -2.43 4.80
CA PRO A 8 7.10 -1.80 5.65
C PRO A 8 6.52 -0.70 6.53
N LEU A 9 5.51 0.04 6.03
CA LEU A 9 4.88 1.13 6.75
C LEU A 9 4.11 0.63 7.98
N ALA A 10 3.41 -0.51 7.89
CA ALA A 10 2.70 -1.09 9.03
C ALA A 10 3.66 -1.45 10.18
N PHE A 11 4.82 -2.04 9.88
CA PHE A 11 5.83 -2.32 10.88
C PHE A 11 6.47 -1.07 11.46
N GLN A 12 6.74 -0.06 10.61
CA GLN A 12 7.27 1.23 11.04
C GLN A 12 6.31 1.93 12.00
N GLN A 13 5.03 1.98 11.68
CA GLN A 13 3.99 2.56 12.53
C GLN A 13 3.86 1.81 13.85
N ALA A 14 3.82 0.48 13.82
CA ALA A 14 3.75 -0.33 15.04
C ALA A 14 4.94 -0.05 15.95
N LYS A 15 6.16 -0.03 15.41
CA LYS A 15 7.37 0.27 16.17
C LYS A 15 7.37 1.70 16.73
N ALA A 16 6.86 2.68 15.97
CA ALA A 16 6.74 4.05 16.45
C ALA A 16 5.78 4.14 17.65
N ILE A 17 4.64 3.45 17.60
CA ILE A 17 3.68 3.42 18.72
C ILE A 17 4.32 2.76 19.94
N GLU A 18 5.01 1.64 19.79
CA GLU A 18 5.72 0.97 20.89
C GLU A 18 6.78 1.85 21.55
N LEU A 19 7.53 2.62 20.75
CA LEU A 19 8.60 3.51 21.25
C LEU A 19 8.05 4.70 22.04
N HIS A 20 6.87 5.18 21.69
CA HIS A 20 6.30 6.39 22.27
C HIS A 20 5.18 6.14 23.29
N THR A 21 4.78 4.88 23.49
CA THR A 21 3.71 4.52 24.41
C THR A 21 4.08 3.26 25.20
N ALA A 22 3.35 3.01 26.30
CA ALA A 22 3.44 1.75 27.05
C ALA A 22 2.43 0.69 26.50
N LEU A 23 1.91 0.88 25.29
CA LEU A 23 0.94 -0.01 24.70
C LEU A 23 1.60 -1.25 24.08
N LYS A 24 0.94 -2.39 24.21
CA LYS A 24 1.34 -3.61 23.51
C LYS A 24 0.79 -3.56 22.09
N VAL A 25 1.67 -3.59 21.10
CA VAL A 25 1.33 -3.40 19.68
C VAL A 25 1.64 -4.67 18.90
N LYS A 26 0.80 -5.00 17.93
CA LYS A 26 1.03 -6.08 16.97
C LYS A 26 0.78 -5.59 15.54
N ALA A 27 1.73 -5.87 14.65
CA ALA A 27 1.58 -5.56 13.22
C ALA A 27 1.18 -6.81 12.42
N PHE A 28 0.34 -6.61 11.39
CA PHE A 28 -0.08 -7.64 10.45
C PHE A 28 0.00 -7.12 9.01
N CYS A 29 0.56 -7.93 8.13
CA CYS A 29 0.62 -7.67 6.69
C CYS A 29 0.36 -8.95 5.89
N GLY A 30 -0.08 -8.80 4.65
CA GLY A 30 -0.47 -9.93 3.80
C GLY A 30 0.66 -10.90 3.43
N GLU A 31 1.92 -10.49 3.58
CA GLU A 31 3.09 -11.32 3.27
C GLU A 31 3.46 -12.31 4.37
N MET A 32 2.82 -12.24 5.54
CA MET A 32 3.15 -13.12 6.66
C MET A 32 2.70 -14.58 6.44
N GLY A 33 2.17 -14.92 5.24
CA GLY A 33 1.83 -16.29 4.84
C GLY A 33 0.88 -17.02 5.79
N VAL A 34 0.23 -16.26 6.64
CA VAL A 34 -0.71 -16.82 7.61
C VAL A 34 -1.97 -17.13 6.84
N ASP A 35 -2.39 -18.37 6.89
CA ASP A 35 -3.76 -18.76 6.55
C ASP A 35 -4.71 -18.10 7.56
N PHE A 36 -4.88 -16.79 7.38
CA PHE A 36 -5.68 -15.92 8.28
C PHE A 36 -7.14 -16.42 8.43
N TRP A 37 -7.52 -17.37 7.60
CA TRP A 37 -8.89 -17.80 7.43
C TRP A 37 -9.20 -19.10 8.18
N SER A 38 -8.17 -19.85 8.62
CA SER A 38 -8.35 -21.22 9.11
C SER A 38 -8.66 -21.37 10.60
N LYS A 39 -8.39 -20.32 11.43
CA LYS A 39 -8.58 -20.42 12.88
C LYS A 39 -9.31 -19.20 13.45
N ASP A 40 -10.59 -19.38 13.75
CA ASP A 40 -11.45 -18.31 14.30
C ASP A 40 -10.94 -17.78 15.65
N ASP A 41 -10.35 -18.64 16.47
CA ASP A 41 -9.88 -18.30 17.82
C ASP A 41 -8.60 -17.46 17.84
N GLU A 42 -7.78 -17.46 16.78
CA GLU A 42 -6.51 -16.71 16.77
C GLU A 42 -6.72 -15.19 16.73
N TRP A 43 -7.72 -14.72 15.98
CA TRP A 43 -8.03 -13.29 15.94
C TRP A 43 -8.57 -12.78 17.26
N ALA A 44 -9.47 -13.54 17.90
CA ALA A 44 -9.95 -13.19 19.24
C ALA A 44 -8.79 -13.01 20.22
N LYS A 45 -7.82 -13.94 20.20
CA LYS A 45 -6.63 -13.88 21.04
C LYS A 45 -5.76 -12.64 20.74
N HIS A 46 -5.57 -12.28 19.46
CA HIS A 46 -4.81 -11.08 19.11
C HIS A 46 -5.46 -9.80 19.63
N PHE A 47 -6.79 -9.71 19.60
CA PHE A 47 -7.52 -8.58 20.16
C PHE A 47 -7.50 -8.55 21.72
N GLU A 48 -7.37 -9.69 22.36
CA GLU A 48 -7.27 -9.78 23.84
C GLU A 48 -5.85 -9.48 24.33
N GLU A 49 -4.83 -9.94 23.61
CA GLU A 49 -3.44 -9.84 24.02
C GLU A 49 -2.79 -8.49 23.72
N ASN A 50 -3.33 -7.70 22.80
CA ASN A 50 -2.71 -6.46 22.33
C ASN A 50 -3.65 -5.26 22.51
N HIS A 51 -3.07 -4.12 22.87
CA HIS A 51 -3.79 -2.86 22.98
C HIS A 51 -4.00 -2.19 21.62
N VAL A 52 -3.06 -2.39 20.68
CA VAL A 52 -3.08 -1.80 19.35
C VAL A 52 -2.74 -2.87 18.30
N LEU A 53 -3.56 -2.95 17.27
CA LEU A 53 -3.29 -3.76 16.09
C LEU A 53 -3.06 -2.83 14.90
N VAL A 54 -1.91 -2.92 14.28
CA VAL A 54 -1.55 -2.17 13.07
C VAL A 54 -1.63 -3.12 11.90
N MET A 55 -2.44 -2.80 10.90
CA MET A 55 -2.62 -3.70 9.76
C MET A 55 -2.95 -2.94 8.48
N THR A 56 -2.74 -3.58 7.35
CA THR A 56 -3.20 -3.02 6.09
C THR A 56 -4.72 -2.98 6.04
N HIS A 57 -5.26 -1.95 5.41
CA HIS A 57 -6.71 -1.75 5.28
C HIS A 57 -7.46 -2.96 4.70
N GLN A 58 -6.80 -3.73 3.81
CA GLN A 58 -7.41 -4.91 3.20
C GLN A 58 -7.60 -6.03 4.23
N ILE A 59 -6.62 -6.27 5.12
CA ILE A 59 -6.75 -7.28 6.18
C ILE A 59 -7.95 -6.96 7.07
N TYR A 60 -8.08 -5.71 7.54
CA TYR A 60 -9.19 -5.35 8.41
C TYR A 60 -10.55 -5.49 7.70
N LEU A 61 -10.63 -5.09 6.43
CA LEU A 61 -11.83 -5.27 5.62
C LEU A 61 -12.19 -6.76 5.49
N ASP A 62 -11.22 -7.60 5.18
CA ASP A 62 -11.44 -9.02 4.99
C ASP A 62 -11.89 -9.69 6.30
N LEU A 63 -11.33 -9.30 7.44
CA LEU A 63 -11.78 -9.78 8.75
C LEU A 63 -13.25 -9.44 9.02
N LEU A 64 -13.69 -8.24 8.66
CA LEU A 64 -15.10 -7.84 8.79
C LEU A 64 -16.01 -8.60 7.82
N LEU A 65 -15.61 -8.72 6.55
CA LEU A 65 -16.42 -9.38 5.51
C LEU A 65 -16.59 -10.89 5.77
N HIS A 66 -15.61 -11.53 6.40
CA HIS A 66 -15.67 -12.95 6.75
C HIS A 66 -16.16 -13.19 8.19
N ALA A 67 -16.70 -12.15 8.85
CA ALA A 67 -17.22 -12.21 10.21
C ALA A 67 -16.23 -12.79 11.24
N LYS A 68 -14.92 -12.57 11.02
CA LYS A 68 -13.87 -12.97 11.97
C LYS A 68 -13.78 -12.00 13.16
N ILE A 69 -14.20 -10.77 12.94
CA ILE A 69 -14.32 -9.73 13.96
C ILE A 69 -15.60 -8.92 13.75
N GLU A 70 -16.07 -8.31 14.82
CA GLU A 70 -17.11 -7.30 14.78
C GLU A 70 -16.51 -5.89 14.95
N LEU A 71 -17.19 -4.87 14.45
CA LEU A 71 -16.75 -3.48 14.57
C LEU A 71 -16.56 -3.03 16.03
N ASN A 72 -17.41 -3.50 16.93
CA ASN A 72 -17.40 -3.18 18.35
C ASN A 72 -16.19 -3.74 19.14
N ARG A 73 -15.38 -4.62 18.51
CA ARG A 73 -14.14 -5.12 19.14
C ARG A 73 -13.05 -4.06 19.26
N ALA A 74 -13.14 -2.97 18.51
CA ALA A 74 -12.22 -1.85 18.61
C ALA A 74 -12.92 -0.62 19.21
N ASN A 75 -12.25 0.11 20.08
CA ASN A 75 -12.74 1.38 20.62
C ASN A 75 -12.44 2.57 19.70
N LEU A 76 -11.40 2.44 18.90
CA LEU A 76 -10.90 3.48 17.98
C LEU A 76 -10.36 2.83 16.71
N LEU A 77 -10.75 3.37 15.56
CA LEU A 77 -10.13 3.08 14.28
C LEU A 77 -9.39 4.31 13.79
N VAL A 78 -8.10 4.16 13.52
CA VAL A 78 -7.25 5.20 12.94
C VAL A 78 -6.99 4.86 11.47
N PHE A 79 -7.35 5.79 10.59
CA PHE A 79 -7.14 5.66 9.15
C PHE A 79 -6.06 6.64 8.71
N ASP A 80 -4.88 6.13 8.40
CA ASP A 80 -3.82 6.93 7.81
C ASP A 80 -4.09 7.16 6.32
N GLU A 81 -3.80 8.36 5.82
CA GLU A 81 -4.15 8.83 4.46
C GLU A 81 -5.65 8.67 4.15
N CYS A 82 -6.51 9.07 5.10
CA CYS A 82 -7.96 8.87 5.03
C CYS A 82 -8.63 9.53 3.82
N HIS A 83 -7.97 10.46 3.11
CA HIS A 83 -8.45 11.05 1.86
C HIS A 83 -8.68 10.00 0.75
N HIS A 84 -8.12 8.81 0.90
CA HIS A 84 -8.40 7.67 0.02
C HIS A 84 -9.76 7.01 0.28
N ALA A 85 -10.51 7.40 1.30
CA ALA A 85 -11.82 6.82 1.64
C ALA A 85 -12.92 7.18 0.61
N ASN A 86 -12.68 6.88 -0.65
CA ASN A 86 -13.58 7.17 -1.76
C ASN A 86 -13.85 5.94 -2.63
N LYS A 87 -14.96 5.97 -3.39
CA LYS A 87 -15.33 4.97 -4.41
C LYS A 87 -15.18 3.51 -3.94
N LYS A 88 -14.20 2.79 -4.50
CA LYS A 88 -13.96 1.36 -4.27
C LYS A 88 -12.84 1.08 -3.25
N HIS A 89 -12.25 2.11 -2.64
CA HIS A 89 -11.17 1.93 -1.68
C HIS A 89 -11.62 1.12 -0.45
N PRO A 90 -10.79 0.25 0.12
CA PRO A 90 -11.15 -0.52 1.31
C PRO A 90 -11.63 0.32 2.49
N PHE A 91 -11.09 1.52 2.73
CA PHE A 91 -11.57 2.43 3.76
C PHE A 91 -13.07 2.75 3.62
N LYS A 92 -13.52 3.04 2.38
CA LYS A 92 -14.95 3.27 2.14
C LYS A 92 -15.78 2.04 2.44
N LYS A 93 -15.31 0.84 2.05
CA LYS A 93 -16.00 -0.42 2.32
C LYS A 93 -16.06 -0.74 3.82
N ILE A 94 -14.99 -0.45 4.58
CA ILE A 94 -14.99 -0.58 6.04
C ILE A 94 -16.05 0.36 6.64
N MET A 95 -16.10 1.62 6.20
CA MET A 95 -17.10 2.58 6.67
C MET A 95 -18.53 2.20 6.27
N ASP A 96 -18.71 1.47 5.18
CA ASP A 96 -20.02 0.95 4.77
C ASP A 96 -20.51 -0.22 5.64
N CYS A 97 -19.63 -0.88 6.41
CA CYS A 97 -20.00 -1.88 7.41
C CYS A 97 -20.69 -1.25 8.65
N PHE A 98 -20.54 0.06 8.86
CA PHE A 98 -21.23 0.75 9.93
C PHE A 98 -22.73 0.90 9.62
N PRO A 99 -23.62 0.81 10.63
CA PRO A 99 -25.05 1.03 10.45
C PRO A 99 -25.34 2.39 9.81
N LYS A 100 -26.33 2.44 8.94
CA LYS A 100 -26.66 3.66 8.20
C LYS A 100 -27.43 4.70 9.01
N LYS A 101 -28.19 4.29 10.03
CA LYS A 101 -29.04 5.17 10.86
C LYS A 101 -29.09 4.69 12.31
N ASP A 102 -29.28 5.64 13.23
CA ASP A 102 -29.70 5.47 14.64
C ASP A 102 -29.14 4.24 15.36
N TYR A 103 -27.83 4.20 15.52
CA TYR A 103 -27.15 3.21 16.34
C TYR A 103 -26.57 3.88 17.60
N PRO A 104 -26.52 3.16 18.73
CA PRO A 104 -25.81 3.64 19.91
C PRO A 104 -24.35 3.88 19.58
N LYS A 105 -23.89 5.13 19.71
CA LYS A 105 -22.51 5.48 19.35
C LYS A 105 -21.48 4.79 20.25
N GLU A 106 -21.90 4.42 21.43
CA GLU A 106 -21.10 3.72 22.44
C GLU A 106 -20.72 2.30 21.98
N ASP A 107 -21.54 1.69 21.13
CA ASP A 107 -21.34 0.31 20.65
C ASP A 107 -20.40 0.23 19.44
N TYR A 108 -19.90 1.36 18.94
CA TYR A 108 -19.06 1.40 17.73
C TYR A 108 -17.77 2.19 17.96
N PRO A 109 -16.69 1.82 17.25
CA PRO A 109 -15.43 2.51 17.40
C PRO A 109 -15.53 3.98 16.99
N ARG A 110 -14.81 4.83 17.69
CA ARG A 110 -14.54 6.20 17.25
C ARG A 110 -13.66 6.16 15.99
N ILE A 111 -13.82 7.15 15.14
CA ILE A 111 -13.05 7.25 13.89
C ILE A 111 -12.09 8.44 13.99
N LEU A 112 -10.81 8.19 13.71
CA LEU A 112 -9.78 9.20 13.53
C LEU A 112 -9.17 9.03 12.14
N GLY A 113 -9.40 10.00 11.27
CA GLY A 113 -8.76 10.08 9.97
C GLY A 113 -7.56 11.02 10.00
N LEU A 114 -6.41 10.57 9.55
CA LEU A 114 -5.20 11.38 9.40
C LEU A 114 -4.91 11.55 7.91
N THR A 115 -4.57 12.76 7.49
CA THR A 115 -4.15 13.03 6.12
C THR A 115 -3.45 14.38 6.01
N ALA A 116 -2.46 14.46 5.15
CA ALA A 116 -1.81 15.72 4.82
C ALA A 116 -2.66 16.61 3.88
N SER A 117 -3.58 16.02 3.13
CA SER A 117 -4.47 16.75 2.22
C SER A 117 -5.83 16.06 2.15
N VAL A 118 -6.89 16.80 2.42
CA VAL A 118 -8.27 16.29 2.38
C VAL A 118 -8.83 16.13 0.96
N VAL A 119 -8.13 16.65 -0.05
CA VAL A 119 -8.57 16.61 -1.46
C VAL A 119 -7.49 16.08 -2.38
N GLY A 120 -7.92 15.35 -3.42
CA GLY A 120 -7.01 14.84 -4.44
C GLY A 120 -6.44 15.92 -5.37
N LYS A 121 -5.30 15.63 -6.01
CA LYS A 121 -4.53 16.57 -6.86
C LYS A 121 -5.30 17.19 -8.05
N LYS A 122 -6.46 16.66 -8.42
CA LYS A 122 -7.25 17.11 -9.61
C LYS A 122 -8.53 17.85 -9.26
N VAL A 123 -8.68 18.30 -8.01
CA VAL A 123 -9.88 19.01 -7.56
C VAL A 123 -9.75 20.50 -7.84
N LYS A 124 -10.74 21.10 -8.50
CA LYS A 124 -10.79 22.53 -8.73
C LYS A 124 -11.16 23.28 -7.45
N PRO A 125 -10.66 24.51 -7.19
CA PRO A 125 -10.88 25.22 -5.93
C PRO A 125 -12.34 25.32 -5.50
N HIS A 126 -13.26 25.56 -6.42
CA HIS A 126 -14.71 25.64 -6.12
C HIS A 126 -15.35 24.32 -5.71
N GLN A 127 -14.70 23.19 -5.94
CA GLN A 127 -15.16 21.84 -5.58
C GLN A 127 -14.64 21.40 -4.20
N ILE A 128 -13.64 22.08 -3.63
CA ILE A 128 -13.03 21.72 -2.36
C ILE A 128 -14.06 21.56 -1.23
N PRO A 129 -15.01 22.50 -1.02
CA PRO A 129 -16.00 22.34 0.06
C PRO A 129 -16.88 21.10 -0.08
N SER A 130 -17.24 20.73 -1.32
CA SER A 130 -18.04 19.53 -1.57
C SER A 130 -17.25 18.25 -1.33
N GLU A 131 -15.98 18.21 -1.70
CA GLU A 131 -15.09 17.07 -1.46
C GLU A 131 -14.83 16.87 0.02
N VAL A 132 -14.54 17.94 0.76
CA VAL A 132 -14.39 17.89 2.22
C VAL A 132 -15.65 17.34 2.87
N LYS A 133 -16.82 17.85 2.50
CA LYS A 133 -18.11 17.39 3.04
C LYS A 133 -18.40 15.92 2.69
N ALA A 134 -18.00 15.47 1.49
CA ALA A 134 -18.12 14.07 1.10
C ALA A 134 -17.20 13.15 1.92
N LEU A 135 -15.98 13.59 2.20
CA LEU A 135 -15.04 12.87 3.06
C LEU A 135 -15.56 12.81 4.51
N GLU A 136 -16.00 13.95 5.08
CA GLU A 136 -16.62 14.00 6.41
C GLU A 136 -17.80 13.05 6.54
N SER A 137 -18.67 13.04 5.54
CA SER A 137 -19.82 12.13 5.50
C SER A 137 -19.38 10.66 5.44
N THR A 138 -18.36 10.34 4.65
CA THR A 138 -17.83 8.98 4.53
C THR A 138 -17.17 8.52 5.82
N MET A 139 -16.30 9.36 6.39
CA MET A 139 -15.54 9.05 7.61
C MET A 139 -16.36 9.26 8.89
N ARG A 140 -17.56 9.83 8.79
CA ARG A 140 -18.44 10.14 9.94
C ARG A 140 -17.77 10.99 11.01
N CYS A 141 -16.85 11.84 10.62
CA CYS A 141 -16.13 12.76 11.50
C CYS A 141 -16.10 14.15 10.87
N LYS A 142 -15.62 15.14 11.63
CA LYS A 142 -15.39 16.49 11.16
C LYS A 142 -13.95 16.66 10.73
N CYS A 143 -13.75 17.43 9.66
CA CYS A 143 -12.43 17.83 9.23
C CYS A 143 -11.96 18.99 10.09
N GLU A 144 -10.83 18.78 10.75
CA GLU A 144 -10.14 19.80 11.54
C GLU A 144 -8.75 20.04 10.96
N THR A 145 -8.31 21.28 10.98
CA THR A 145 -6.96 21.66 10.57
C THR A 145 -6.40 22.65 11.58
N ALA A 146 -5.09 22.86 11.56
CA ALA A 146 -4.48 23.86 12.42
C ALA A 146 -5.05 25.24 12.13
N SER A 147 -5.63 25.87 13.16
CA SER A 147 -6.25 27.19 13.06
C SER A 147 -5.23 28.33 12.94
N ASP A 148 -4.00 28.11 13.40
CA ASP A 148 -2.91 29.08 13.34
C ASP A 148 -1.82 28.62 12.35
N PRO A 149 -1.69 29.27 11.19
CA PRO A 149 -0.64 28.98 10.21
C PRO A 149 0.79 29.13 10.80
N ASN A 150 0.99 30.01 11.79
CA ASN A 150 2.30 30.19 12.41
C ASN A 150 2.74 28.98 13.22
N VAL A 151 1.79 28.26 13.82
CA VAL A 151 2.07 26.98 14.51
C VAL A 151 2.52 25.92 13.52
N VAL A 152 1.83 25.81 12.38
CA VAL A 152 2.25 24.91 11.30
C VAL A 152 3.61 25.31 10.76
N GLU A 153 3.86 26.61 10.58
CA GLU A 153 5.14 27.12 10.12
C GLU A 153 6.30 26.83 11.10
N LYS A 154 6.04 26.93 12.40
CA LYS A 154 7.04 26.72 13.44
C LYS A 154 7.38 25.24 13.69
N TYR A 155 6.38 24.36 13.65
CA TYR A 155 6.53 22.95 14.02
C TYR A 155 6.42 21.97 12.86
N GLY A 156 5.91 22.42 11.71
CA GLY A 156 5.84 21.62 10.50
C GLY A 156 7.23 21.39 9.89
N ALA A 157 7.48 20.18 9.42
CA ALA A 157 8.68 19.90 8.65
C ALA A 157 8.64 20.70 7.33
N LYS A 158 9.66 21.53 7.09
CA LYS A 158 9.87 22.22 5.83
C LYS A 158 11.03 21.54 5.09
N PRO A 159 10.75 20.58 4.21
CA PRO A 159 11.80 19.95 3.42
C PRO A 159 12.44 21.01 2.53
N LYS A 160 13.77 21.03 2.51
CA LYS A 160 14.54 21.88 1.61
C LYS A 160 14.60 21.14 0.27
N GLU A 161 13.82 21.60 -0.69
CA GLU A 161 13.87 21.03 -2.04
C GLU A 161 15.13 21.52 -2.75
N ASN A 162 16.01 20.58 -3.11
CA ASN A 162 17.16 20.84 -3.95
C ASN A 162 16.92 20.14 -5.28
N ILE A 163 16.52 20.88 -6.29
CA ILE A 163 16.39 20.37 -7.66
C ILE A 163 17.78 20.41 -8.29
N LYS A 164 18.44 19.27 -8.37
CA LYS A 164 19.67 19.11 -9.16
C LYS A 164 19.28 18.62 -10.55
N ARG A 165 19.49 19.46 -11.55
CA ARG A 165 19.42 19.03 -12.94
C ARG A 165 20.72 18.30 -13.25
N TYR A 166 20.64 17.07 -13.67
CA TYR A 166 21.75 16.36 -14.29
C TYR A 166 21.45 16.24 -15.78
N PHE A 167 22.48 16.45 -16.56
CA PHE A 167 22.37 16.30 -18.00
C PHE A 167 22.35 14.82 -18.34
N SER A 168 21.60 14.42 -19.37
CA SER A 168 21.70 13.08 -19.94
C SER A 168 23.19 12.80 -20.23
N SER A 169 23.62 11.62 -19.87
CA SER A 169 25.04 11.23 -19.79
C SER A 169 25.74 11.12 -21.15
N GLU A 170 25.85 12.21 -21.89
CA GLU A 170 26.79 12.25 -23.02
C GLU A 170 28.26 12.06 -22.59
N HIS A 171 28.50 12.12 -21.25
CA HIS A 171 29.83 11.96 -20.64
C HIS A 171 29.81 10.95 -19.48
N SER A 172 28.87 9.96 -19.48
CA SER A 172 28.94 8.90 -18.51
C SER A 172 30.15 8.01 -18.80
N ASP A 173 30.87 7.67 -17.74
CA ASP A 173 32.03 6.76 -17.81
C ASP A 173 31.67 5.54 -18.64
N GLY A 174 32.60 5.09 -19.48
CA GLY A 174 32.39 3.98 -20.43
C GLY A 174 31.84 2.72 -19.77
N VAL A 175 32.05 2.55 -18.46
CA VAL A 175 31.50 1.47 -17.63
C VAL A 175 29.98 1.57 -17.48
N ALA A 176 29.43 2.76 -17.25
CA ALA A 176 27.98 2.94 -17.08
C ALA A 176 27.24 2.66 -18.41
N ASN A 177 27.80 3.13 -19.53
CA ASN A 177 27.24 2.86 -20.85
C ASN A 177 27.33 1.37 -21.22
N TYR A 178 28.44 0.72 -20.85
CA TYR A 178 28.59 -0.71 -21.06
C TYR A 178 27.55 -1.49 -20.25
N LEU A 179 27.38 -1.19 -18.96
CA LEU A 179 26.41 -1.86 -18.09
C LEU A 179 24.97 -1.61 -18.56
N GLU A 180 24.66 -0.40 -19.05
CA GLU A 180 23.35 -0.11 -19.61
C GLU A 180 23.09 -0.93 -20.88
N ALA A 181 24.06 -1.03 -21.77
CA ALA A 181 23.95 -1.83 -22.99
C ALA A 181 23.75 -3.32 -22.67
N GLU A 182 24.50 -3.87 -21.71
CA GLU A 182 24.35 -5.25 -21.24
C GLU A 182 22.97 -5.47 -20.63
N PHE A 183 22.50 -4.55 -19.79
CA PHE A 183 21.18 -4.66 -19.16
C PHE A 183 20.05 -4.64 -20.20
N ARG A 184 20.16 -3.76 -21.21
CA ARG A 184 19.19 -3.70 -22.33
C ARG A 184 19.24 -4.94 -23.21
N SER A 185 20.43 -5.54 -23.41
CA SER A 185 20.56 -6.78 -24.19
C SER A 185 19.80 -7.95 -23.58
N ILE A 186 19.61 -7.94 -22.26
CA ILE A 186 18.83 -8.96 -21.54
C ILE A 186 17.34 -8.57 -21.47
N LEU A 187 17.02 -7.32 -21.15
CA LEU A 187 15.65 -6.87 -20.98
C LEU A 187 14.83 -6.88 -22.27
N ASN A 188 15.41 -6.43 -23.39
CA ASN A 188 14.67 -6.30 -24.64
C ASN A 188 14.15 -7.66 -25.18
N PRO A 189 14.98 -8.73 -25.26
CA PRO A 189 14.51 -10.05 -25.65
C PRO A 189 13.45 -10.63 -24.69
N LEU A 190 13.59 -10.36 -23.36
CA LEU A 190 12.60 -10.82 -22.39
C LEU A 190 11.26 -10.10 -22.56
N GLN A 191 11.26 -8.80 -22.81
CA GLN A 191 10.06 -8.02 -23.09
C GLN A 191 9.37 -8.52 -24.36
N GLU A 192 10.13 -8.76 -25.41
CA GLU A 192 9.62 -9.29 -26.69
C GLU A 192 9.04 -10.70 -26.51
N PHE A 193 9.77 -11.58 -25.85
CA PHE A 193 9.30 -12.93 -25.52
C PHE A 193 7.97 -12.88 -24.75
N LEU A 194 7.89 -12.11 -23.66
CA LEU A 194 6.69 -12.00 -22.84
C LEU A 194 5.51 -11.33 -23.59
N THR A 195 5.78 -10.46 -24.54
CA THR A 195 4.74 -9.86 -25.38
C THR A 195 4.14 -10.88 -26.34
N ASN A 196 4.97 -11.78 -26.87
CA ASN A 196 4.58 -12.80 -27.85
C ASN A 196 4.06 -14.11 -27.22
N VAL A 197 4.25 -14.33 -25.91
CA VAL A 197 3.71 -15.49 -25.23
C VAL A 197 2.19 -15.41 -25.18
N GLN A 198 1.55 -16.20 -26.04
CA GLN A 198 0.14 -16.54 -25.93
C GLN A 198 0.02 -17.78 -25.03
N VAL A 199 -0.63 -17.63 -23.89
CA VAL A 199 -0.99 -18.77 -23.04
C VAL A 199 -2.06 -19.55 -23.79
N LYS A 200 -1.65 -20.56 -24.55
CA LYS A 200 -2.58 -21.57 -25.07
C LYS A 200 -2.83 -22.54 -23.92
N ASP A 201 -3.96 -22.39 -23.25
CA ASP A 201 -4.45 -23.35 -22.27
C ASP A 201 -4.67 -24.72 -22.94
N LYS A 202 -3.67 -25.59 -22.83
CA LYS A 202 -3.79 -27.01 -23.25
C LYS A 202 -3.68 -27.99 -22.08
N LEU A 203 -3.51 -27.50 -20.85
CA LEU A 203 -3.44 -28.34 -19.65
C LEU A 203 -4.42 -27.80 -18.63
N GLY A 204 -5.49 -28.55 -18.38
CA GLY A 204 -6.56 -28.26 -17.42
C GLY A 204 -6.05 -28.18 -15.96
N GLY A 205 -5.23 -27.18 -15.67
CA GLY A 205 -4.83 -26.76 -14.33
C GLY A 205 -5.52 -25.45 -13.99
N PRO A 206 -5.44 -24.98 -12.75
CA PRO A 206 -6.14 -23.77 -12.34
C PRO A 206 -5.67 -22.59 -13.20
N GLU A 207 -6.51 -22.20 -14.15
CA GLU A 207 -6.30 -21.16 -15.17
C GLU A 207 -5.80 -19.81 -14.64
N GLY A 208 -5.87 -19.61 -13.32
CA GLY A 208 -5.49 -18.37 -12.68
C GLY A 208 -3.98 -18.21 -12.39
N VAL A 209 -3.23 -19.28 -12.15
CA VAL A 209 -1.86 -19.19 -11.62
C VAL A 209 -0.86 -18.77 -12.69
N THR A 210 -0.90 -19.43 -13.87
CA THR A 210 0.03 -19.14 -14.98
C THR A 210 -0.21 -17.75 -15.56
N ALA A 211 -1.47 -17.36 -15.74
CA ALA A 211 -1.83 -16.03 -16.23
C ALA A 211 -1.43 -14.94 -15.22
N LYS A 212 -1.61 -15.19 -13.93
CA LYS A 212 -1.21 -14.28 -12.86
C LYS A 212 0.31 -14.13 -12.79
N LEU A 213 1.05 -15.25 -12.87
CA LEU A 213 2.52 -15.24 -12.89
C LEU A 213 3.05 -14.47 -14.09
N LEU A 214 2.49 -14.70 -15.28
CA LEU A 214 2.87 -13.99 -16.50
C LEU A 214 2.58 -12.49 -16.40
N SER A 215 1.46 -12.10 -15.80
CA SER A 215 1.12 -10.69 -15.53
C SER A 215 2.11 -10.03 -14.58
N VAL A 216 2.51 -10.72 -13.52
CA VAL A 216 3.52 -10.25 -12.56
C VAL A 216 4.87 -10.08 -13.25
N LEU A 217 5.34 -11.06 -14.02
CA LEU A 217 6.59 -11.00 -14.78
C LEU A 217 6.61 -9.83 -15.77
N LYS A 218 5.52 -9.63 -16.52
CA LYS A 218 5.39 -8.48 -17.43
C LYS A 218 5.46 -7.15 -16.70
N GLY A 219 4.80 -7.04 -15.55
CA GLY A 219 4.82 -5.87 -14.69
C GLY A 219 6.25 -5.54 -14.22
N ASN A 220 6.91 -6.53 -13.66
CA ASN A 220 8.24 -6.40 -13.08
C ASN A 220 9.31 -6.03 -14.14
N ILE A 221 9.30 -6.67 -15.31
CA ILE A 221 10.23 -6.33 -16.40
C ILE A 221 9.99 -4.91 -16.92
N ARG A 222 8.74 -4.47 -16.98
CA ARG A 222 8.43 -3.08 -17.32
C ARG A 222 8.96 -2.10 -16.28
N GLU A 223 8.87 -2.43 -15.00
CA GLU A 223 9.42 -1.62 -13.91
C GLU A 223 10.95 -1.53 -13.99
N CYS A 224 11.65 -2.63 -14.32
CA CYS A 224 13.09 -2.60 -14.56
C CYS A 224 13.47 -1.68 -15.72
N ALA A 225 12.73 -1.76 -16.83
CA ALA A 225 12.99 -0.91 -17.99
C ALA A 225 12.75 0.56 -17.67
N THR A 226 11.65 0.87 -16.95
CA THR A 226 11.35 2.24 -16.52
C THR A 226 12.41 2.76 -15.54
N ALA A 227 12.88 1.94 -14.60
CA ALA A 227 13.94 2.31 -13.68
C ALA A 227 15.26 2.60 -14.42
N LEU A 228 15.58 1.80 -15.45
CA LEU A 228 16.76 2.03 -16.29
C LEU A 228 16.67 3.36 -17.04
N ASP A 229 15.51 3.66 -17.64
CA ASP A 229 15.31 4.86 -18.46
C ASP A 229 15.25 6.14 -17.62
N GLU A 230 14.61 6.10 -16.44
CA GLU A 230 14.33 7.28 -15.64
C GLU A 230 15.36 7.54 -14.54
N ILE A 231 15.96 6.50 -13.97
CA ILE A 231 16.78 6.59 -12.76
C ILE A 231 18.21 6.08 -13.01
N GLY A 232 18.40 5.21 -14.01
CA GLY A 232 19.68 4.67 -14.43
C GLY A 232 19.95 3.23 -13.95
N VAL A 233 21.15 2.74 -14.31
CA VAL A 233 21.57 1.34 -14.18
C VAL A 233 21.49 0.81 -12.72
N TRP A 234 21.86 1.64 -11.75
CA TRP A 234 21.80 1.23 -10.34
C TRP A 234 20.38 0.90 -9.89
N ALA A 235 19.41 1.76 -10.19
CA ALA A 235 18.02 1.53 -9.84
C ALA A 235 17.44 0.33 -10.57
N ALA A 236 17.80 0.14 -11.84
CA ALA A 236 17.39 -1.05 -12.60
C ALA A 236 17.97 -2.34 -12.00
N TYR A 237 19.21 -2.31 -11.51
CA TYR A 237 19.83 -3.43 -10.81
C TYR A 237 19.08 -3.78 -9.53
N GLU A 238 18.78 -2.80 -8.67
CA GLU A 238 18.04 -3.02 -7.42
C GLU A 238 16.63 -3.60 -7.69
N VAL A 239 15.92 -3.07 -8.67
CA VAL A 239 14.61 -3.60 -9.08
C VAL A 239 14.75 -5.04 -9.61
N SER A 240 15.80 -5.35 -10.38
CA SER A 240 16.04 -6.71 -10.87
C SER A 240 16.33 -7.71 -9.76
N MET A 241 17.06 -7.30 -8.72
CA MET A 241 17.34 -8.14 -7.55
C MET A 241 16.07 -8.45 -6.74
N MET A 242 15.18 -7.46 -6.58
CA MET A 242 13.85 -7.69 -5.98
C MET A 242 13.05 -8.71 -6.80
N LEU A 243 13.10 -8.62 -8.12
CA LEU A 243 12.42 -9.50 -9.06
C LEU A 243 12.89 -10.95 -8.92
N VAL A 244 14.22 -11.17 -8.85
CA VAL A 244 14.79 -12.50 -8.64
C VAL A 244 14.38 -13.08 -7.29
N SER A 245 14.37 -12.25 -6.24
CA SER A 245 13.88 -12.65 -4.91
C SER A 245 12.42 -13.08 -4.93
N ASP A 246 11.56 -12.35 -5.64
CA ASP A 246 10.15 -12.67 -5.75
C ASP A 246 9.89 -13.92 -6.60
N LEU A 247 10.63 -14.12 -7.68
CA LEU A 247 10.56 -15.36 -8.48
C LEU A 247 10.99 -16.58 -7.67
N GLY A 248 11.99 -16.45 -6.80
CA GLY A 248 12.41 -17.53 -5.91
C GLY A 248 11.30 -18.04 -4.98
N LYS A 249 10.35 -17.17 -4.62
CA LYS A 249 9.17 -17.56 -3.82
C LYS A 249 8.17 -18.45 -4.59
N TYR A 250 8.14 -18.35 -5.91
CA TYR A 250 7.24 -19.13 -6.76
C TYR A 250 7.83 -20.48 -7.23
N THR A 251 9.16 -20.61 -7.27
CA THR A 251 9.83 -21.85 -7.70
C THR A 251 9.79 -22.96 -6.66
N VAL A 252 9.50 -22.66 -5.40
CA VAL A 252 9.42 -23.65 -4.30
C VAL A 252 8.14 -24.50 -4.37
N TYR A 253 7.17 -24.16 -5.20
CA TYR A 253 5.88 -24.86 -5.29
C TYR A 253 5.72 -25.78 -6.51
N THR A 254 6.78 -26.05 -7.26
CA THR A 254 6.75 -26.89 -8.47
C THR A 254 7.61 -28.15 -8.39
N VAL A 255 7.82 -28.69 -7.18
CA VAL A 255 8.41 -30.02 -6.98
C VAL A 255 7.42 -30.94 -6.30
#